data_2e3aa5436ab93a4e8a2053e4782eb7cb
#
_entry.id   2e3aa5436ab93a4e8a2053e4782eb7cb
#
_cell.length_a   1.000
_cell.length_b   1.000
_cell.length_c   1.000
_cell.angle_alpha   90.00
_cell.angle_beta   90.00
_cell.angle_gamma   90.00
#
_symmetry.space_group_name_H-M   'P 1'
#
loop_
_entity.id
_entity.type
_entity.pdbx_description
1 polymer ?
#
loop_
_entity_poly.entity_id
_entity_poly.type
_entity_poly.pdbx_seq_one_letter_code
_entity_poly.pdbx_strand_id
1 'polypeptide(L)'
;MNKELLIERRGQVAWLTINRPEVRNALGLAITKQIVETLRELSKDKNIRVIVLTGAGDRVFVSGADVREFKEHLATPETALKYDAAAEELQSALRAASQPVIARINGHAVGSGTIVAASCDFRITVRQAKFGIPVAKFGFIAPVPDTLRLTQLIGPANTKMLLMTAQLIEAERAKTIGLVDQVVDPENLDAAINELANTLAANAPLTLKATKQMIEQLAAPPSDVTAGGKWYQEIFRSRDFQEGLDAFLTKRKPEFTGE
;
A
#
# COMPACT_ATOMS: atom_id res chain seq x y z
N MET A 1 -21.99 -10.61 -11.36
CA MET A 1 -20.74 -9.85 -11.32
C MET A 1 -19.86 -10.44 -10.23
N ASN A 2 -18.61 -10.78 -10.52
CA ASN A 2 -17.67 -11.22 -9.48
C ASN A 2 -17.44 -10.05 -8.52
N LYS A 3 -17.47 -10.31 -7.20
CA LYS A 3 -17.18 -9.29 -6.20
C LYS A 3 -15.69 -8.93 -6.29
N GLU A 4 -15.35 -7.64 -6.38
CA GLU A 4 -13.97 -7.17 -6.45
C GLU A 4 -13.23 -7.27 -5.10
N LEU A 5 -13.97 -7.29 -3.98
CA LEU A 5 -13.46 -7.60 -2.65
C LEU A 5 -14.17 -8.84 -2.12
N LEU A 6 -13.39 -9.86 -1.79
CA LEU A 6 -13.90 -11.05 -1.11
C LEU A 6 -13.59 -10.94 0.38
N ILE A 7 -14.57 -11.26 1.21
CA ILE A 7 -14.44 -11.24 2.67
C ILE A 7 -14.76 -12.65 3.16
N GLU A 8 -13.80 -13.29 3.78
CA GLU A 8 -13.94 -14.61 4.38
C GLU A 8 -13.61 -14.54 5.88
N ARG A 9 -14.39 -15.22 6.69
CA ARG A 9 -14.14 -15.38 8.12
C ARG A 9 -13.64 -16.78 8.39
N ARG A 10 -12.44 -16.89 8.94
CA ARG A 10 -11.82 -18.14 9.38
C ARG A 10 -11.62 -18.07 10.90
N GLY A 11 -12.62 -18.52 11.65
CA GLY A 11 -12.63 -18.34 13.11
C GLY A 11 -12.59 -16.84 13.48
N GLN A 12 -11.56 -16.43 14.21
CA GLN A 12 -11.37 -15.05 14.65
C GLN A 12 -10.55 -14.20 13.66
N VAL A 13 -10.23 -14.71 12.47
CA VAL A 13 -9.45 -14.03 11.45
C VAL A 13 -10.34 -13.66 10.27
N ALA A 14 -10.37 -12.37 9.91
CA ALA A 14 -11.04 -11.89 8.70
C ALA A 14 -10.02 -11.82 7.56
N TRP A 15 -10.32 -12.46 6.43
CA TRP A 15 -9.52 -12.42 5.21
C TRP A 15 -10.19 -11.49 4.21
N LEU A 16 -9.46 -10.47 3.77
CA LEU A 16 -9.85 -9.52 2.74
C LEU A 16 -8.99 -9.79 1.51
N THR A 17 -9.62 -10.27 0.44
CA THR A 17 -8.94 -10.55 -0.82
C THR A 17 -9.36 -9.53 -1.88
N ILE A 18 -8.41 -8.73 -2.36
CA ILE A 18 -8.60 -7.87 -3.53
C ILE A 18 -8.69 -8.78 -4.74
N ASN A 19 -9.89 -8.92 -5.33
CA ASN A 19 -10.20 -9.91 -6.35
C ASN A 19 -10.39 -9.25 -7.72
N ARG A 20 -9.29 -8.71 -8.24
CA ARG A 20 -9.22 -8.06 -9.57
C ARG A 20 -8.02 -8.58 -10.39
N PRO A 21 -7.88 -9.91 -10.54
CA PRO A 21 -6.68 -10.50 -11.17
C PRO A 21 -6.47 -10.05 -12.62
N GLU A 22 -7.55 -9.71 -13.36
CA GLU A 22 -7.52 -9.22 -14.74
C GLU A 22 -6.80 -7.87 -14.88
N VAL A 23 -6.78 -7.07 -13.81
CA VAL A 23 -6.04 -5.80 -13.71
C VAL A 23 -4.92 -5.90 -12.67
N ARG A 24 -4.43 -7.10 -12.38
CA ARG A 24 -3.33 -7.35 -11.42
C ARG A 24 -3.60 -6.78 -10.03
N ASN A 25 -4.86 -6.88 -9.57
CA ASN A 25 -5.31 -6.35 -8.28
C ASN A 25 -5.06 -4.84 -8.10
N ALA A 26 -5.09 -4.06 -9.19
CA ALA A 26 -4.93 -2.61 -9.13
C ALA A 26 -6.05 -1.95 -8.31
N LEU A 27 -5.69 -0.89 -7.58
CA LEU A 27 -6.59 -0.14 -6.72
C LEU A 27 -7.18 1.05 -7.49
N GLY A 28 -8.47 0.97 -7.81
CA GLY A 28 -9.27 2.10 -8.24
C GLY A 28 -10.07 2.68 -7.07
N LEU A 29 -10.75 3.81 -7.27
CA LEU A 29 -11.50 4.51 -6.22
C LEU A 29 -12.59 3.62 -5.60
N ALA A 30 -13.32 2.85 -6.40
CA ALA A 30 -14.43 2.02 -5.93
C ALA A 30 -13.97 0.93 -4.95
N ILE A 31 -12.95 0.15 -5.35
CA ILE A 31 -12.42 -0.92 -4.48
C ILE A 31 -11.72 -0.35 -3.25
N THR A 32 -11.00 0.77 -3.38
CA THR A 32 -10.35 1.47 -2.27
C THR A 32 -11.39 1.85 -1.21
N LYS A 33 -12.48 2.50 -1.62
CA LYS A 33 -13.60 2.85 -0.73
C LYS A 33 -14.22 1.62 -0.06
N GLN A 34 -14.44 0.56 -0.81
CA GLN A 34 -15.01 -0.69 -0.28
C GLN A 34 -14.10 -1.32 0.78
N ILE A 35 -12.78 -1.32 0.58
CA ILE A 35 -11.82 -1.81 1.59
C ILE A 35 -11.88 -0.95 2.86
N VAL A 36 -11.91 0.38 2.73
CA VAL A 36 -12.02 1.31 3.85
C VAL A 36 -13.29 1.05 4.68
N GLU A 37 -14.45 0.95 4.03
CA GLU A 37 -15.72 0.67 4.69
C GLU A 37 -15.67 -0.70 5.41
N THR A 38 -15.14 -1.73 4.75
CA THR A 38 -14.98 -3.06 5.34
C THR A 38 -14.05 -3.04 6.57
N LEU A 39 -12.92 -2.34 6.51
CA LEU A 39 -12.00 -2.20 7.65
C LEU A 39 -12.70 -1.50 8.83
N ARG A 40 -13.49 -0.47 8.57
CA ARG A 40 -14.28 0.22 9.61
C ARG A 40 -15.34 -0.67 10.25
N GLU A 41 -16.00 -1.51 9.46
CA GLU A 41 -16.97 -2.49 9.97
C GLU A 41 -16.28 -3.57 10.82
N LEU A 42 -15.21 -4.16 10.31
CA LEU A 42 -14.43 -5.18 11.04
C LEU A 42 -13.86 -4.62 12.33
N SER A 43 -13.45 -3.35 12.35
CA SER A 43 -12.93 -2.70 13.56
C SER A 43 -13.94 -2.61 14.72
N LYS A 44 -15.23 -2.75 14.42
CA LYS A 44 -16.32 -2.79 15.41
C LYS A 44 -16.69 -4.21 15.84
N ASP A 45 -16.27 -5.22 15.09
CA ASP A 45 -16.60 -6.63 15.34
C ASP A 45 -15.67 -7.25 16.39
N LYS A 46 -16.19 -7.46 17.59
CA LYS A 46 -15.45 -8.04 18.71
C LYS A 46 -15.07 -9.52 18.51
N ASN A 47 -15.69 -10.21 17.56
CA ASN A 47 -15.38 -11.60 17.24
C ASN A 47 -14.16 -11.71 16.32
N ILE A 48 -13.76 -10.63 15.63
CA ILE A 48 -12.58 -10.59 14.80
C ILE A 48 -11.39 -10.08 15.62
N ARG A 49 -10.30 -10.84 15.63
CA ARG A 49 -9.07 -10.56 16.36
C ARG A 49 -7.92 -10.11 15.46
N VAL A 50 -7.92 -10.55 14.19
CA VAL A 50 -6.87 -10.30 13.20
C VAL A 50 -7.52 -10.09 11.85
N ILE A 51 -6.94 -9.20 11.05
CA ILE A 51 -7.31 -8.97 9.65
C ILE A 51 -6.13 -9.38 8.77
N VAL A 52 -6.37 -10.17 7.73
CA VAL A 52 -5.40 -10.52 6.69
C VAL A 52 -5.84 -9.87 5.39
N LEU A 53 -4.97 -9.05 4.80
CA LEU A 53 -5.18 -8.43 3.48
C LEU A 53 -4.30 -9.13 2.45
N THR A 54 -4.88 -9.53 1.31
CA THR A 54 -4.16 -10.21 0.22
C THR A 54 -4.73 -9.85 -1.15
N GLY A 55 -4.01 -10.20 -2.21
CA GLY A 55 -4.50 -10.15 -3.59
C GLY A 55 -4.95 -11.53 -4.07
N ALA A 56 -5.89 -11.59 -5.01
CA ALA A 56 -6.27 -12.83 -5.68
C ALA A 56 -5.14 -13.34 -6.59
N GLY A 57 -5.04 -14.67 -6.71
CA GLY A 57 -4.00 -15.33 -7.51
C GLY A 57 -2.68 -15.48 -6.75
N ASP A 58 -1.59 -15.71 -7.50
CA ASP A 58 -0.27 -16.06 -6.96
C ASP A 58 0.87 -15.16 -7.48
N ARG A 59 0.57 -14.18 -8.33
CA ARG A 59 1.58 -13.36 -9.03
C ARG A 59 1.69 -11.95 -8.48
N VAL A 60 0.59 -11.38 -8.07
CA VAL A 60 0.53 -9.96 -7.68
C VAL A 60 -0.34 -9.79 -6.46
N PHE A 61 0.22 -9.18 -5.43
CA PHE A 61 -0.52 -8.67 -4.29
C PHE A 61 -1.38 -7.48 -4.73
N VAL A 62 -0.71 -6.38 -5.12
CA VAL A 62 -1.33 -5.18 -5.67
C VAL A 62 -0.32 -4.51 -6.61
N SER A 63 -0.73 -4.24 -7.86
CA SER A 63 0.15 -3.65 -8.89
C SER A 63 0.27 -2.14 -8.85
N GLY A 64 -0.47 -1.48 -7.98
CA GLY A 64 -0.53 -0.03 -7.87
C GLY A 64 -1.94 0.52 -8.07
N ALA A 65 -2.03 1.83 -8.34
CA ALA A 65 -3.27 2.49 -8.70
C ALA A 65 -3.81 1.98 -10.06
N ASP A 66 -5.11 2.04 -10.25
CA ASP A 66 -5.72 1.66 -11.53
C ASP A 66 -5.45 2.75 -12.58
N VAL A 67 -4.49 2.50 -13.45
CA VAL A 67 -4.05 3.46 -14.47
C VAL A 67 -5.16 3.88 -15.45
N ARG A 68 -6.24 3.11 -15.54
CA ARG A 68 -7.40 3.45 -16.38
C ARG A 68 -8.11 4.70 -15.86
N GLU A 69 -7.98 4.99 -14.56
CA GLU A 69 -8.56 6.15 -13.90
C GLU A 69 -7.66 7.40 -14.01
N PHE A 70 -6.38 7.28 -14.42
CA PHE A 70 -5.41 8.38 -14.41
C PHE A 70 -5.80 9.54 -15.30
N LYS A 71 -6.33 9.28 -16.51
CA LYS A 71 -6.73 10.33 -17.44
C LYS A 71 -7.78 11.27 -16.85
N GLU A 72 -8.69 10.75 -16.02
CA GLU A 72 -9.72 11.53 -15.36
C GLU A 72 -9.21 12.18 -14.08
N HIS A 73 -8.51 11.41 -13.24
CA HIS A 73 -8.20 11.84 -11.87
C HIS A 73 -6.86 12.56 -11.74
N LEU A 74 -5.95 12.45 -12.72
CA LEU A 74 -4.68 13.17 -12.72
C LEU A 74 -4.62 14.32 -13.73
N ALA A 75 -5.78 14.75 -14.25
CA ALA A 75 -5.86 15.82 -15.25
C ALA A 75 -5.45 17.19 -14.70
N THR A 76 -5.68 17.45 -13.41
CA THR A 76 -5.30 18.69 -12.72
C THR A 76 -4.75 18.40 -11.33
N PRO A 77 -3.97 19.32 -10.73
CA PRO A 77 -3.50 19.18 -9.34
C PRO A 77 -4.63 18.94 -8.35
N GLU A 78 -5.79 19.57 -8.55
CA GLU A 78 -6.95 19.48 -7.67
C GLU A 78 -7.60 18.08 -7.72
N THR A 79 -7.74 17.51 -8.92
CA THR A 79 -8.26 16.14 -9.09
C THR A 79 -7.27 15.10 -8.59
N ALA A 80 -5.97 15.31 -8.80
CA ALA A 80 -4.91 14.45 -8.30
C ALA A 80 -4.89 14.42 -6.75
N LEU A 81 -5.01 15.56 -6.09
CA LEU A 81 -5.10 15.62 -4.62
C LEU A 81 -6.33 14.86 -4.08
N LYS A 82 -7.48 14.92 -4.76
CA LYS A 82 -8.66 14.14 -4.37
C LYS A 82 -8.45 12.64 -4.54
N TYR A 83 -7.75 12.23 -5.59
CA TYR A 83 -7.40 10.83 -5.84
C TYR A 83 -6.45 10.29 -4.77
N ASP A 84 -5.42 11.06 -4.43
CA ASP A 84 -4.48 10.71 -3.38
C ASP A 84 -5.14 10.68 -1.99
N ALA A 85 -6.11 11.55 -1.72
CA ALA A 85 -6.86 11.54 -0.47
C ALA A 85 -7.60 10.20 -0.25
N ALA A 86 -8.12 9.58 -1.31
CA ALA A 86 -8.75 8.27 -1.20
C ALA A 86 -7.72 7.16 -0.89
N ALA A 87 -6.53 7.23 -1.48
CA ALA A 87 -5.43 6.31 -1.16
C ALA A 87 -4.95 6.49 0.28
N GLU A 88 -4.82 7.73 0.75
CA GLU A 88 -4.46 8.05 2.13
C GLU A 88 -5.52 7.58 3.14
N GLU A 89 -6.81 7.68 2.78
CA GLU A 89 -7.90 7.16 3.60
C GLU A 89 -7.78 5.65 3.81
N LEU A 90 -7.41 4.89 2.77
CA LEU A 90 -7.15 3.45 2.89
C LEU A 90 -5.99 3.16 3.84
N GLN A 91 -4.87 3.86 3.67
CA GLN A 91 -3.72 3.70 4.54
C GLN A 91 -4.06 4.04 6.00
N SER A 92 -4.77 5.14 6.20
CA SER A 92 -5.25 5.56 7.52
C SER A 92 -6.19 4.53 8.13
N ALA A 93 -7.10 3.93 7.36
CA ALA A 93 -8.01 2.89 7.83
C ALA A 93 -7.25 1.61 8.24
N LEU A 94 -6.19 1.22 7.52
CA LEU A 94 -5.33 0.09 7.88
C LEU A 94 -4.61 0.33 9.23
N ARG A 95 -4.04 1.53 9.40
CA ARG A 95 -3.35 1.92 10.64
C ARG A 95 -4.30 2.09 11.82
N ALA A 96 -5.49 2.64 11.57
CA ALA A 96 -6.50 2.90 12.61
C ALA A 96 -7.35 1.67 12.97
N ALA A 97 -7.26 0.57 12.22
CA ALA A 97 -7.98 -0.66 12.51
C ALA A 97 -7.70 -1.13 13.94
N SER A 98 -8.77 -1.50 14.66
CA SER A 98 -8.67 -1.96 16.04
C SER A 98 -7.88 -3.27 16.18
N GLN A 99 -7.91 -4.10 15.14
CA GLN A 99 -7.20 -5.37 15.06
C GLN A 99 -5.83 -5.18 14.39
N PRO A 100 -4.85 -6.03 14.70
CA PRO A 100 -3.66 -6.17 13.87
C PRO A 100 -4.03 -6.54 12.43
N VAL A 101 -3.35 -5.92 11.47
CA VAL A 101 -3.51 -6.17 10.03
C VAL A 101 -2.25 -6.80 9.47
N ILE A 102 -2.38 -7.97 8.87
CA ILE A 102 -1.28 -8.70 8.24
C ILE A 102 -1.41 -8.58 6.72
N ALA A 103 -0.41 -8.06 6.05
CA ALA A 103 -0.28 -8.16 4.60
C ALA A 103 0.26 -9.55 4.23
N ARG A 104 -0.59 -10.38 3.63
CA ARG A 104 -0.19 -11.63 2.98
C ARG A 104 0.18 -11.33 1.53
N ILE A 105 1.46 -11.15 1.28
CA ILE A 105 1.97 -10.67 -0.01
C ILE A 105 2.30 -11.88 -0.89
N ASN A 106 1.30 -12.32 -1.66
CA ASN A 106 1.31 -13.49 -2.53
C ASN A 106 2.07 -13.30 -3.87
N GLY A 107 2.65 -12.13 -4.09
CA GLY A 107 3.37 -11.77 -5.30
C GLY A 107 3.84 -10.32 -5.29
N HIS A 108 4.03 -9.72 -6.46
CA HIS A 108 4.56 -8.36 -6.56
C HIS A 108 3.67 -7.33 -5.86
N ALA A 109 4.29 -6.37 -5.18
CA ALA A 109 3.65 -5.20 -4.58
C ALA A 109 4.32 -3.94 -5.17
N VAL A 110 3.61 -3.19 -6.01
CA VAL A 110 4.20 -2.06 -6.76
C VAL A 110 3.34 -0.81 -6.58
N GLY A 111 3.96 0.37 -6.56
CA GLY A 111 3.27 1.64 -6.37
C GLY A 111 2.48 1.68 -5.07
N SER A 112 1.18 1.99 -5.15
CA SER A 112 0.29 1.95 -3.98
C SER A 112 0.22 0.57 -3.31
N GLY A 113 0.55 -0.52 -4.03
CA GLY A 113 0.66 -1.86 -3.43
C GLY A 113 1.78 -1.97 -2.41
N THR A 114 2.94 -1.35 -2.67
CA THR A 114 4.03 -1.26 -1.69
C THR A 114 3.60 -0.43 -0.48
N ILE A 115 2.88 0.67 -0.70
CA ILE A 115 2.41 1.56 0.36
C ILE A 115 1.33 0.89 1.22
N VAL A 116 0.37 0.20 0.60
CA VAL A 116 -0.65 -0.58 1.32
C VAL A 116 0.01 -1.65 2.20
N ALA A 117 0.98 -2.39 1.66
CA ALA A 117 1.76 -3.34 2.46
C ALA A 117 2.48 -2.64 3.63
N ALA A 118 3.16 -1.50 3.39
CA ALA A 118 3.83 -0.71 4.41
C ALA A 118 2.89 -0.13 5.47
N SER A 119 1.59 0.02 5.15
CA SER A 119 0.55 0.51 6.07
C SER A 119 -0.10 -0.59 6.92
N CYS A 120 0.15 -1.86 6.63
CA CYS A 120 -0.21 -2.97 7.50
C CYS A 120 0.76 -3.07 8.69
N ASP A 121 0.34 -3.76 9.77
CA ASP A 121 1.19 -3.95 10.95
C ASP A 121 2.31 -4.97 10.67
N PHE A 122 1.98 -6.05 9.97
CA PHE A 122 2.92 -7.11 9.60
C PHE A 122 2.86 -7.43 8.11
N ARG A 123 3.97 -7.88 7.54
CA ARG A 123 4.17 -8.16 6.11
C ARG A 123 4.92 -9.45 5.92
N ILE A 124 4.25 -10.49 5.41
CA ILE A 124 4.88 -11.75 5.03
C ILE A 124 4.74 -11.92 3.52
N THR A 125 5.84 -12.20 2.85
CA THR A 125 5.90 -12.26 1.39
C THR A 125 6.52 -13.54 0.87
N VAL A 126 6.19 -13.87 -0.38
CA VAL A 126 6.85 -14.94 -1.12
C VAL A 126 8.17 -14.48 -1.70
N ARG A 127 9.13 -15.41 -1.85
CA ARG A 127 10.50 -15.15 -2.30
C ARG A 127 10.59 -14.46 -3.68
N GLN A 128 9.68 -14.76 -4.60
CA GLN A 128 9.67 -14.19 -5.94
C GLN A 128 9.03 -12.80 -6.03
N ALA A 129 8.50 -12.27 -4.93
CA ALA A 129 7.88 -10.96 -4.91
C ALA A 129 8.91 -9.84 -5.14
N LYS A 130 8.45 -8.78 -5.81
CA LYS A 130 9.22 -7.54 -6.01
C LYS A 130 8.44 -6.37 -5.46
N PHE A 131 9.18 -5.39 -4.95
CA PHE A 131 8.65 -4.19 -4.31
C PHE A 131 9.23 -2.94 -4.96
N GLY A 132 8.44 -1.89 -5.09
CA GLY A 132 8.94 -0.61 -5.57
C GLY A 132 7.85 0.38 -5.85
N ILE A 133 8.24 1.64 -6.00
CA ILE A 133 7.33 2.77 -6.25
C ILE A 133 7.92 3.56 -7.42
N PRO A 134 7.61 3.18 -8.67
CA PRO A 134 8.29 3.72 -9.85
C PRO A 134 7.76 5.10 -10.29
N VAL A 135 7.33 5.96 -9.37
CA VAL A 135 6.72 7.28 -9.65
C VAL A 135 7.65 8.20 -10.47
N ALA A 136 8.96 8.18 -10.19
CA ALA A 136 9.92 9.01 -10.92
C ALA A 136 10.04 8.65 -12.42
N LYS A 137 9.72 7.40 -12.80
CA LYS A 137 9.66 7.00 -14.23
C LYS A 137 8.52 7.63 -15.00
N PHE A 138 7.51 8.13 -14.28
CA PHE A 138 6.28 8.70 -14.84
C PHE A 138 6.18 10.20 -14.59
N GLY A 139 7.22 10.85 -14.06
CA GLY A 139 7.18 12.26 -13.68
C GLY A 139 6.26 12.54 -12.47
N PHE A 140 5.89 11.52 -11.70
CA PHE A 140 5.06 11.68 -10.51
C PHE A 140 5.90 11.87 -9.27
N ILE A 141 5.28 12.43 -8.23
CA ILE A 141 5.83 12.47 -6.88
C ILE A 141 5.02 11.56 -5.97
N ALA A 142 5.69 10.83 -5.08
CA ALA A 142 4.98 10.13 -4.02
C ALA A 142 4.41 11.16 -3.03
N PRO A 143 3.15 11.01 -2.60
CA PRO A 143 2.55 11.88 -1.58
C PRO A 143 3.39 11.93 -0.29
N VAL A 144 3.30 13.05 0.43
CA VAL A 144 4.05 13.22 1.69
C VAL A 144 3.73 12.12 2.72
N PRO A 145 2.47 11.71 2.93
CA PRO A 145 2.15 10.61 3.85
C PRO A 145 2.85 9.30 3.48
N ASP A 146 2.89 8.96 2.19
CA ASP A 146 3.56 7.76 1.67
C ASP A 146 5.07 7.82 1.90
N THR A 147 5.68 8.95 1.57
CA THR A 147 7.12 9.21 1.77
C THR A 147 7.49 9.14 3.25
N LEU A 148 6.66 9.72 4.12
CA LEU A 148 6.85 9.67 5.56
C LEU A 148 6.77 8.23 6.08
N ARG A 149 5.73 7.48 5.69
CA ARG A 149 5.56 6.08 6.11
C ARG A 149 6.75 5.22 5.72
N LEU A 150 7.23 5.34 4.49
CA LEU A 150 8.43 4.64 4.04
C LEU A 150 9.66 5.06 4.83
N THR A 151 9.85 6.37 5.06
CA THR A 151 10.99 6.89 5.79
C THR A 151 11.02 6.37 7.23
N GLN A 152 9.87 6.24 7.86
CA GLN A 152 9.75 5.65 9.19
C GLN A 152 10.05 4.15 9.20
N LEU A 153 9.60 3.42 8.17
CA LEU A 153 9.72 1.97 8.11
C LEU A 153 11.13 1.51 7.69
N ILE A 154 11.71 2.13 6.64
CA ILE A 154 12.97 1.68 6.03
C ILE A 154 14.10 2.70 6.10
N GLY A 155 13.88 3.81 6.76
CA GLY A 155 14.84 4.91 6.89
C GLY A 155 14.99 5.76 5.62
N PRO A 156 15.56 6.99 5.76
CA PRO A 156 15.60 7.96 4.65
C PRO A 156 16.48 7.51 3.48
N ALA A 157 17.57 6.78 3.73
CA ALA A 157 18.47 6.33 2.67
C ALA A 157 17.79 5.31 1.73
N ASN A 158 17.12 4.30 2.30
CA ASN A 158 16.41 3.29 1.50
C ASN A 158 15.17 3.89 0.83
N THR A 159 14.48 4.84 1.47
CA THR A 159 13.36 5.58 0.85
C THR A 159 13.82 6.34 -0.38
N LYS A 160 14.94 7.10 -0.30
CA LYS A 160 15.53 7.76 -1.47
C LYS A 160 15.90 6.76 -2.56
N MET A 161 16.55 5.66 -2.20
CA MET A 161 16.89 4.60 -3.17
C MET A 161 15.63 4.10 -3.89
N LEU A 162 14.57 3.78 -3.17
CA LEU A 162 13.33 3.23 -3.73
C LEU A 162 12.60 4.23 -4.63
N LEU A 163 12.44 5.48 -4.18
CA LEU A 163 11.66 6.51 -4.89
C LEU A 163 12.44 7.14 -6.05
N MET A 164 13.72 7.50 -5.84
CA MET A 164 14.50 8.24 -6.83
C MET A 164 15.04 7.36 -7.96
N THR A 165 15.42 6.10 -7.65
CA THR A 165 15.85 5.17 -8.71
C THR A 165 14.68 4.54 -9.44
N ALA A 166 13.48 4.54 -8.82
CA ALA A 166 12.28 3.89 -9.34
C ALA A 166 12.50 2.42 -9.75
N GLN A 167 13.46 1.75 -9.10
CA GLN A 167 13.77 0.33 -9.32
C GLN A 167 12.91 -0.55 -8.42
N LEU A 168 12.61 -1.73 -8.91
CA LEU A 168 12.02 -2.79 -8.10
C LEU A 168 13.14 -3.53 -7.36
N ILE A 169 12.93 -3.80 -6.07
CA ILE A 169 13.81 -4.62 -5.25
C ILE A 169 13.22 -6.01 -5.01
N GLU A 170 14.06 -7.00 -4.88
CA GLU A 170 13.68 -8.37 -4.56
C GLU A 170 13.23 -8.52 -3.09
N ALA A 171 12.46 -9.57 -2.79
CA ALA A 171 11.92 -9.83 -1.46
C ALA A 171 12.99 -9.88 -0.36
N GLU A 172 14.15 -10.50 -0.61
CA GLU A 172 15.24 -10.58 0.37
C GLU A 172 15.84 -9.20 0.66
N ARG A 173 15.95 -8.33 -0.36
CA ARG A 173 16.37 -6.95 -0.13
C ARG A 173 15.31 -6.18 0.66
N ALA A 174 14.03 -6.37 0.34
CA ALA A 174 12.92 -5.76 1.07
C ALA A 174 12.95 -6.17 2.56
N LYS A 175 13.25 -7.43 2.87
CA LYS A 175 13.45 -7.91 4.25
C LYS A 175 14.66 -7.26 4.91
N THR A 176 15.79 -7.21 4.21
CA THR A 176 17.04 -6.63 4.77
C THR A 176 16.85 -5.16 5.19
N ILE A 177 16.04 -4.39 4.47
CA ILE A 177 15.80 -2.96 4.78
C ILE A 177 14.60 -2.75 5.72
N GLY A 178 13.90 -3.79 6.14
CA GLY A 178 12.74 -3.72 7.03
C GLY A 178 11.41 -3.40 6.33
N LEU A 179 11.36 -3.43 4.99
CA LEU A 179 10.10 -3.22 4.24
C LEU A 179 9.16 -4.41 4.39
N VAL A 180 9.68 -5.64 4.58
CA VAL A 180 8.90 -6.84 4.91
C VAL A 180 9.52 -7.55 6.12
N ASP A 181 8.69 -8.24 6.89
CA ASP A 181 9.11 -8.88 8.13
C ASP A 181 9.62 -10.31 7.89
N GLN A 182 9.00 -11.03 6.93
CA GLN A 182 9.37 -12.41 6.63
C GLN A 182 9.25 -12.70 5.14
N VAL A 183 10.20 -13.48 4.63
CA VAL A 183 10.19 -14.06 3.27
C VAL A 183 10.11 -15.57 3.38
N VAL A 184 9.18 -16.16 2.65
CA VAL A 184 8.94 -17.61 2.65
C VAL A 184 8.82 -18.13 1.22
N ASP A 185 8.92 -19.43 1.04
CA ASP A 185 8.58 -20.06 -0.23
C ASP A 185 7.05 -20.09 -0.41
N PRO A 186 6.52 -20.03 -1.65
CA PRO A 186 5.10 -19.88 -1.90
C PRO A 186 4.19 -20.87 -1.17
N GLU A 187 4.62 -22.12 -1.10
CA GLU A 187 3.91 -23.21 -0.42
C GLU A 187 3.82 -23.04 1.09
N ASN A 188 4.69 -22.23 1.68
CA ASN A 188 4.75 -21.96 3.13
C ASN A 188 4.03 -20.67 3.53
N LEU A 189 3.54 -19.86 2.57
CA LEU A 189 2.97 -18.57 2.85
C LEU A 189 1.74 -18.65 3.77
N ASP A 190 0.81 -19.54 3.48
CA ASP A 190 -0.39 -19.71 4.29
C ASP A 190 -0.10 -20.24 5.69
N ALA A 191 0.88 -21.12 5.82
CA ALA A 191 1.32 -21.63 7.12
C ALA A 191 1.90 -20.48 7.99
N ALA A 192 2.78 -19.65 7.43
CA ALA A 192 3.38 -18.53 8.13
C ALA A 192 2.34 -17.45 8.54
N ILE A 193 1.38 -17.15 7.66
CA ILE A 193 0.28 -16.23 7.95
C ILE A 193 -0.59 -16.77 9.09
N ASN A 194 -0.97 -18.05 9.03
CA ASN A 194 -1.83 -18.67 10.05
C ASN A 194 -1.12 -18.73 11.41
N GLU A 195 0.18 -19.05 11.45
CA GLU A 195 0.98 -19.04 12.68
C GLU A 195 0.97 -17.65 13.34
N LEU A 196 1.28 -16.60 12.58
CA LEU A 196 1.26 -15.23 13.09
C LEU A 196 -0.15 -14.81 13.52
N ALA A 197 -1.16 -15.09 12.69
CA ALA A 197 -2.55 -14.74 13.01
C ALA A 197 -3.05 -15.43 14.27
N ASN A 198 -2.72 -16.71 14.47
CA ASN A 198 -3.08 -17.46 15.68
C ASN A 198 -2.37 -16.88 16.91
N THR A 199 -1.08 -16.55 16.80
CA THR A 199 -0.33 -15.90 17.87
C THR A 199 -0.97 -14.57 18.29
N LEU A 200 -1.32 -13.72 17.33
CA LEU A 200 -1.98 -12.44 17.59
C LEU A 200 -3.39 -12.63 18.16
N ALA A 201 -4.17 -13.57 17.63
CA ALA A 201 -5.52 -13.84 18.11
C ALA A 201 -5.57 -14.37 19.54
N ALA A 202 -4.52 -15.06 20.00
CA ALA A 202 -4.41 -15.57 21.37
C ALA A 202 -4.06 -14.49 22.40
N ASN A 203 -3.53 -13.33 21.96
CA ASN A 203 -3.15 -12.24 22.85
C ASN A 203 -4.35 -11.35 23.23
N ALA A 204 -4.19 -10.57 24.31
CA ALA A 204 -5.21 -9.65 24.81
C ALA A 204 -5.53 -8.54 23.79
N PRO A 205 -6.76 -8.47 23.22
CA PRO A 205 -7.07 -7.58 22.09
C PRO A 205 -6.98 -6.10 22.47
N LEU A 206 -7.32 -5.73 23.67
CA LEU A 206 -7.21 -4.33 24.13
C LEU A 206 -5.75 -3.89 24.22
N THR A 207 -4.86 -4.80 24.63
CA THR A 207 -3.41 -4.54 24.67
C THR A 207 -2.86 -4.35 23.25
N LEU A 208 -3.22 -5.25 22.30
CA LEU A 208 -2.77 -5.14 20.91
C LEU A 208 -3.26 -3.83 20.31
N LYS A 209 -4.54 -3.49 20.45
CA LYS A 209 -5.12 -2.23 20.00
C LYS A 209 -4.40 -1.01 20.59
N ALA A 210 -4.22 -0.96 21.90
CA ALA A 210 -3.57 0.16 22.57
C ALA A 210 -2.10 0.31 22.12
N THR A 211 -1.37 -0.80 22.03
CA THR A 211 0.02 -0.81 21.54
C THR A 211 0.11 -0.26 20.10
N LYS A 212 -0.75 -0.75 19.21
CA LYS A 212 -0.80 -0.26 17.82
C LYS A 212 -1.08 1.24 17.77
N GLN A 213 -2.13 1.71 18.45
CA GLN A 213 -2.50 3.13 18.48
C GLN A 213 -1.41 4.01 19.08
N MET A 214 -0.75 3.58 20.15
CA MET A 214 0.36 4.29 20.78
C MET A 214 1.54 4.43 19.81
N ILE A 215 1.92 3.36 19.12
CA ILE A 215 3.00 3.38 18.13
C ILE A 215 2.66 4.34 16.97
N GLU A 216 1.43 4.27 16.44
CA GLU A 216 1.00 5.16 15.35
C GLU A 216 0.96 6.64 15.80
N GLN A 217 0.57 6.94 17.05
CA GLN A 217 0.62 8.30 17.59
C GLN A 217 2.05 8.83 17.73
N LEU A 218 2.99 7.99 18.20
CA LEU A 218 4.41 8.36 18.31
C LEU A 218 5.08 8.54 16.94
N ALA A 219 4.57 7.84 15.92
CA ALA A 219 5.04 7.95 14.56
C ALA A 219 4.38 9.11 13.79
N ALA A 220 3.37 9.78 14.36
CA ALA A 220 2.71 10.91 13.70
C ALA A 220 3.70 12.08 13.50
N PRO A 221 3.68 12.74 12.33
CA PRO A 221 4.55 13.89 12.11
C PRO A 221 4.17 15.04 13.06
N PRO A 222 5.13 15.89 13.44
CA PRO A 222 4.80 17.17 14.05
C PRO A 222 3.80 17.93 13.17
N SER A 223 2.90 18.69 13.77
CA SER A 223 1.76 19.38 13.11
C SER A 223 2.12 20.29 11.92
N ASP A 224 3.40 20.61 11.71
CA ASP A 224 3.88 21.52 10.68
C ASP A 224 4.31 20.86 9.35
N VAL A 225 4.17 19.54 9.19
CA VAL A 225 4.59 18.82 7.95
C VAL A 225 3.56 18.94 6.82
N THR A 226 2.80 20.02 6.77
CA THR A 226 1.87 20.34 5.64
C THR A 226 2.58 20.86 4.38
N ALA A 227 3.92 20.89 4.35
CA ALA A 227 4.71 21.47 3.27
C ALA A 227 4.65 20.74 1.91
N GLY A 228 3.96 19.59 1.82
CA GLY A 228 3.84 18.83 0.56
C GLY A 228 3.11 19.57 -0.56
N GLY A 229 2.18 20.45 -0.24
CA GLY A 229 1.33 21.12 -1.23
C GLY A 229 2.07 21.98 -2.25
N LYS A 230 3.21 22.58 -1.90
CA LYS A 230 4.03 23.38 -2.83
C LYS A 230 4.69 22.52 -3.90
N TRP A 231 5.40 21.46 -3.50
CA TRP A 231 6.05 20.54 -4.44
C TRP A 231 5.06 19.78 -5.29
N TYR A 232 3.92 19.42 -4.70
CA TYR A 232 2.83 18.77 -5.43
C TYR A 232 2.34 19.64 -6.58
N GLN A 233 2.03 20.92 -6.30
CA GLN A 233 1.60 21.86 -7.34
C GLN A 233 2.68 22.08 -8.42
N GLU A 234 3.94 22.18 -8.01
CA GLU A 234 5.07 22.37 -8.92
C GLU A 234 5.18 21.18 -9.89
N ILE A 235 5.22 19.96 -9.37
CA ILE A 235 5.34 18.73 -10.18
C ILE A 235 4.14 18.55 -11.10
N PHE A 236 2.91 18.63 -10.60
CA PHE A 236 1.71 18.40 -11.42
C PHE A 236 1.46 19.49 -12.47
N ARG A 237 2.13 20.64 -12.40
CA ARG A 237 2.12 21.68 -13.43
C ARG A 237 3.29 21.59 -14.39
N SER A 238 4.27 20.73 -14.12
CA SER A 238 5.46 20.60 -14.94
C SER A 238 5.15 19.93 -16.29
N ARG A 239 5.96 20.26 -17.30
CA ARG A 239 5.96 19.56 -18.59
C ARG A 239 6.36 18.10 -18.44
N ASP A 240 7.28 17.81 -17.52
CA ASP A 240 7.75 16.47 -17.24
C ASP A 240 6.63 15.56 -16.70
N PHE A 241 5.70 16.10 -15.89
CA PHE A 241 4.53 15.34 -15.47
C PHE A 241 3.63 14.99 -16.67
N GLN A 242 3.32 15.95 -17.54
CA GLN A 242 2.48 15.72 -18.73
C GLN A 242 3.14 14.73 -19.70
N GLU A 243 4.43 14.90 -19.94
CA GLU A 243 5.24 13.98 -20.76
C GLU A 243 5.26 12.57 -20.16
N GLY A 244 5.49 12.45 -18.86
CA GLY A 244 5.53 11.16 -18.16
C GLY A 244 4.20 10.42 -18.24
N LEU A 245 3.09 11.14 -18.02
CA LEU A 245 1.75 10.59 -18.13
C LEU A 245 1.44 10.14 -19.57
N ASP A 246 1.72 10.98 -20.57
CA ASP A 246 1.48 10.66 -21.98
C ASP A 246 2.33 9.47 -22.45
N ALA A 247 3.63 9.49 -22.15
CA ALA A 247 4.54 8.40 -22.46
C ALA A 247 4.10 7.06 -21.85
N PHE A 248 3.62 7.10 -20.61
CA PHE A 248 3.07 5.92 -19.93
C PHE A 248 1.81 5.38 -20.63
N LEU A 249 0.85 6.26 -20.94
CA LEU A 249 -0.40 5.86 -21.58
C LEU A 249 -0.18 5.37 -23.03
N THR A 250 0.80 5.94 -23.75
CA THR A 250 1.16 5.55 -25.12
C THR A 250 2.24 4.47 -25.20
N LYS A 251 2.72 3.96 -24.05
CA LYS A 251 3.74 2.89 -23.94
C LYS A 251 5.07 3.23 -24.64
N ARG A 252 5.49 4.46 -24.57
CA ARG A 252 6.80 4.93 -25.05
C ARG A 252 7.71 5.34 -23.88
N LYS A 253 8.99 5.57 -24.19
CA LYS A 253 9.94 6.13 -23.22
C LYS A 253 9.69 7.63 -23.09
N PRO A 254 9.60 8.19 -21.84
CA PRO A 254 9.48 9.63 -21.63
C PRO A 254 10.79 10.35 -21.89
N GLU A 255 10.69 11.62 -22.31
CA GLU A 255 11.81 12.54 -22.52
C GLU A 255 11.66 13.75 -21.58
N PHE A 256 12.25 13.66 -20.42
CA PHE A 256 12.16 14.68 -19.38
C PHE A 256 13.13 15.83 -19.64
N THR A 257 12.65 17.08 -19.46
CA THR A 257 13.43 18.32 -19.67
C THR A 257 13.74 19.08 -18.39
N GLY A 258 13.10 18.73 -17.26
CA GLY A 258 13.23 19.44 -16.00
C GLY A 258 12.37 20.70 -15.93
N GLU A 259 11.34 20.84 -16.77
CA GLU A 259 10.45 22.02 -16.85
C GLU A 259 9.00 21.71 -16.45
#